data_247aba50e12c3f12bd3601e53dcf0d0a
#
_entry.id   247aba50e12c3f12bd3601e53dcf0d0a
#
_cell.length_a   1.000
_cell.length_b   1.000
_cell.length_c   1.000
_cell.angle_alpha   90.00
_cell.angle_beta   90.00
_cell.angle_gamma   90.00
#
_symmetry.space_group_name_H-M   'P 1'
#
loop_
_entity.id
_entity.type
_entity.pdbx_description
1 polymer ?
#
loop_
_entity_poly.entity_id
_entity_poly.type
_entity_poly.pdbx_seq_one_letter_code
_entity_poly.pdbx_strand_id
1 'polypeptide(L)'
;MEKDKIFRYNDQSERYHSMNKIYILATTILWLQFIIYLLLKLNSNSIVSITAYSNLALIALFAIGNVIIFVRQKGGSLLKRVVIFDVGIEFLLLGMQTNAEFLYYALITILALLIPYYDRKQFKNACASYTILYTIVVAIRIFKGIFQADVDAFCRVICVYLLLFIVYRIGTLTKLFSDDALGSVAAQSEKQQAMFDGIVDISKIIHSETAKSSSLVDELVNVTQTVAGNMKNI
;
A
#
# COMPACT_ATOMS: atom_id res chain seq x y z
N MET A 1 10.38 -26.93 -0.20
CA MET A 1 9.53 -26.14 -1.10
C MET A 1 8.39 -25.39 -0.40
N GLU A 2 8.32 -25.35 0.93
CA GLU A 2 7.22 -24.71 1.69
C GLU A 2 7.62 -23.39 2.39
N LYS A 3 8.92 -23.07 2.46
CA LYS A 3 9.43 -21.84 3.11
C LYS A 3 9.22 -20.57 2.30
N ASP A 4 9.07 -20.64 0.98
CA ASP A 4 8.97 -19.46 0.12
C ASP A 4 7.57 -18.81 0.08
N LYS A 5 6.55 -19.47 0.62
CA LYS A 5 5.17 -18.93 0.63
C LYS A 5 4.87 -17.95 1.75
N ILE A 6 5.65 -17.96 2.84
CA ILE A 6 5.32 -17.23 4.08
C ILE A 6 5.56 -15.72 3.96
N PHE A 7 6.45 -15.27 3.06
CA PHE A 7 6.83 -13.85 2.93
C PHE A 7 6.69 -13.30 1.51
N ARG A 8 5.72 -13.80 0.73
CA ARG A 8 5.49 -13.38 -0.66
C ARG A 8 5.40 -11.87 -0.83
N TYR A 9 4.82 -11.16 0.13
CA TYR A 9 4.64 -9.71 0.08
C TYR A 9 5.81 -8.91 0.66
N ASN A 10 6.92 -9.53 1.00
CA ASN A 10 8.18 -8.84 1.30
C ASN A 10 8.77 -8.19 0.03
N ASP A 11 8.54 -8.80 -1.13
CA ASP A 11 8.91 -8.19 -2.40
C ASP A 11 7.93 -7.09 -2.77
N GLN A 12 8.48 -5.89 -3.00
CA GLN A 12 7.71 -4.71 -3.42
C GLN A 12 6.99 -4.93 -4.75
N SER A 13 7.60 -5.67 -5.68
CA SER A 13 7.02 -5.97 -6.99
C SER A 13 5.77 -6.84 -6.87
N GLU A 14 5.80 -7.86 -6.01
CA GLU A 14 4.66 -8.74 -5.74
C GLU A 14 3.51 -8.00 -5.04
N ARG A 15 3.84 -7.12 -4.09
CA ARG A 15 2.84 -6.22 -3.46
C ARG A 15 2.18 -5.34 -4.51
N TYR A 16 2.99 -4.67 -5.35
CA TYR A 16 2.47 -3.78 -6.38
C TYR A 16 1.65 -4.56 -7.43
N HIS A 17 2.06 -5.76 -7.80
CA HIS A 17 1.28 -6.59 -8.71
C HIS A 17 -0.10 -6.94 -8.14
N SER A 18 -0.18 -7.35 -6.89
CA SER A 18 -1.45 -7.66 -6.23
C SER A 18 -2.33 -6.42 -6.10
N MET A 19 -1.76 -5.28 -5.73
CA MET A 19 -2.48 -4.02 -5.63
C MET A 19 -2.93 -3.48 -7.00
N ASN A 20 -2.08 -3.59 -8.03
CA ASN A 20 -2.42 -3.16 -9.38
C ASN A 20 -3.61 -3.94 -9.95
N LYS A 21 -3.81 -5.22 -9.60
CA LYS A 21 -5.00 -5.99 -9.97
C LYS A 21 -6.28 -5.39 -9.38
N ILE A 22 -6.25 -5.05 -8.10
CA ILE A 22 -7.41 -4.43 -7.43
C ILE A 22 -7.64 -3.03 -8.01
N TYR A 23 -6.56 -2.30 -8.24
CA TYR A 23 -6.60 -0.93 -8.72
C TYR A 23 -7.19 -0.85 -10.14
N ILE A 24 -6.76 -1.73 -11.06
CA ILE A 24 -7.32 -1.77 -12.42
C ILE A 24 -8.79 -2.21 -12.42
N LEU A 25 -9.16 -3.17 -11.57
CA LEU A 25 -10.55 -3.59 -11.44
C LEU A 25 -11.43 -2.43 -10.96
N ALA A 26 -11.03 -1.76 -9.89
CA ALA A 26 -11.78 -0.64 -9.32
C ALA A 26 -11.89 0.53 -10.31
N THR A 27 -10.81 0.87 -11.00
CA THR A 27 -10.85 1.94 -12.03
C THR A 27 -11.70 1.56 -13.24
N THR A 28 -11.71 0.29 -13.65
CA THR A 28 -12.61 -0.17 -14.71
C THR A 28 -14.07 -0.01 -14.30
N ILE A 29 -14.43 -0.33 -13.06
CA ILE A 29 -15.79 -0.12 -12.53
C ILE A 29 -16.12 1.39 -12.51
N LEU A 30 -15.19 2.25 -12.10
CA LEU A 30 -15.40 3.70 -12.13
C LEU A 30 -15.60 4.23 -13.55
N TRP A 31 -14.82 3.77 -14.53
CA TRP A 31 -15.01 4.16 -15.93
C TRP A 31 -16.36 3.71 -16.46
N LEU A 32 -16.78 2.50 -16.13
CA LEU A 32 -18.11 2.00 -16.51
C LEU A 32 -19.23 2.86 -15.91
N GLN A 33 -19.08 3.27 -14.63
CA GLN A 33 -20.04 4.18 -13.98
C GLN A 33 -20.09 5.55 -14.67
N PHE A 34 -18.97 6.11 -15.09
CA PHE A 34 -18.92 7.39 -15.81
C PHE A 34 -19.56 7.27 -17.20
N ILE A 35 -19.31 6.16 -17.91
CA ILE A 35 -19.93 5.88 -19.21
C ILE A 35 -21.45 5.81 -19.05
N ILE A 36 -21.95 5.02 -18.11
CA ILE A 36 -23.40 4.90 -17.85
C ILE A 36 -24.00 6.27 -17.54
N TYR A 37 -23.35 7.05 -16.69
CA TYR A 37 -23.80 8.39 -16.34
C TYR A 37 -23.90 9.30 -17.57
N LEU A 38 -22.88 9.33 -18.42
CA LEU A 38 -22.87 10.15 -19.64
C LEU A 38 -23.93 9.73 -20.63
N LEU A 39 -24.14 8.42 -20.82
CA LEU A 39 -25.20 7.90 -21.69
C LEU A 39 -26.60 8.27 -21.18
N LEU A 40 -26.86 8.19 -19.89
CA LEU A 40 -28.13 8.62 -19.28
C LEU A 40 -28.34 10.13 -19.43
N LYS A 41 -27.31 10.95 -19.24
CA LYS A 41 -27.36 12.40 -19.44
C LYS A 41 -27.58 12.79 -20.90
N LEU A 42 -26.97 12.04 -21.83
CA LEU A 42 -27.17 12.24 -23.26
C LEU A 42 -28.62 11.90 -23.66
N ASN A 43 -29.15 10.78 -23.20
CA ASN A 43 -30.52 10.35 -23.46
C ASN A 43 -31.57 11.31 -22.90
N SER A 44 -31.26 11.96 -21.76
CA SER A 44 -32.15 12.97 -21.14
C SER A 44 -31.97 14.38 -21.72
N ASN A 45 -31.16 14.56 -22.75
CA ASN A 45 -30.77 15.88 -23.31
C ASN A 45 -30.24 16.89 -22.26
N SER A 46 -29.69 16.36 -21.14
CA SER A 46 -29.21 17.20 -20.02
C SER A 46 -27.75 17.62 -20.18
N ILE A 47 -27.09 17.19 -21.25
CA ILE A 47 -25.71 17.55 -21.62
C ILE A 47 -25.61 17.75 -23.13
N VAL A 48 -24.75 18.64 -23.55
CA VAL A 48 -24.48 18.86 -24.98
C VAL A 48 -23.83 17.63 -25.59
N SER A 49 -24.34 17.12 -26.70
CA SER A 49 -23.90 15.86 -27.32
C SER A 49 -22.40 15.84 -27.61
N ILE A 50 -21.82 16.91 -28.15
CA ILE A 50 -20.39 17.01 -28.43
C ILE A 50 -19.54 16.85 -27.16
N THR A 51 -19.99 17.43 -26.06
CA THR A 51 -19.35 17.32 -24.75
C THR A 51 -19.42 15.89 -24.19
N ALA A 52 -20.56 15.23 -24.32
CA ALA A 52 -20.73 13.85 -23.90
C ALA A 52 -19.82 12.90 -24.69
N TYR A 53 -19.79 13.03 -26.02
CA TYR A 53 -18.94 12.19 -26.87
C TYR A 53 -17.46 12.43 -26.65
N SER A 54 -17.02 13.67 -26.41
CA SER A 54 -15.62 13.96 -26.10
C SER A 54 -15.17 13.34 -24.80
N ASN A 55 -15.98 13.39 -23.73
CA ASN A 55 -15.68 12.72 -22.46
C ASN A 55 -15.71 11.18 -22.61
N LEU A 56 -16.65 10.61 -23.36
CA LEU A 56 -16.66 9.18 -23.64
C LEU A 56 -15.40 8.71 -24.37
N ALA A 57 -14.95 9.47 -25.37
CA ALA A 57 -13.70 9.17 -26.08
C ALA A 57 -12.47 9.26 -25.16
N LEU A 58 -12.44 10.23 -24.27
CA LEU A 58 -11.35 10.39 -23.28
C LEU A 58 -11.32 9.25 -22.27
N ILE A 59 -12.48 8.86 -21.71
CA ILE A 59 -12.62 7.71 -20.82
C ILE A 59 -12.13 6.42 -21.50
N ALA A 60 -12.52 6.20 -22.78
CA ALA A 60 -12.07 5.05 -23.53
C ALA A 60 -10.54 5.04 -23.71
N LEU A 61 -9.95 6.19 -24.00
CA LEU A 61 -8.50 6.35 -24.12
C LEU A 61 -7.79 6.04 -22.78
N PHE A 62 -8.28 6.56 -21.67
CA PHE A 62 -7.74 6.29 -20.34
C PHE A 62 -7.88 4.81 -19.97
N ALA A 63 -9.05 4.20 -20.18
CA ALA A 63 -9.27 2.79 -19.90
C ALA A 63 -8.31 1.88 -20.68
N ILE A 64 -8.15 2.13 -21.99
CA ILE A 64 -7.21 1.38 -22.85
C ILE A 64 -5.76 1.60 -22.37
N GLY A 65 -5.38 2.84 -22.11
CA GLY A 65 -4.05 3.20 -21.61
C GLY A 65 -3.70 2.49 -20.32
N ASN A 66 -4.63 2.47 -19.35
CA ASN A 66 -4.47 1.81 -18.07
C ASN A 66 -4.31 0.29 -18.20
N VAL A 67 -5.08 -0.35 -19.09
CA VAL A 67 -4.93 -1.78 -19.38
C VAL A 67 -3.57 -2.07 -20.01
N ILE A 68 -3.12 -1.28 -20.98
CA ILE A 68 -1.80 -1.45 -21.62
C ILE A 68 -0.68 -1.32 -20.59
N ILE A 69 -0.74 -0.32 -19.71
CA ILE A 69 0.26 -0.12 -18.64
C ILE A 69 0.25 -1.31 -17.69
N PHE A 70 -0.93 -1.79 -17.28
CA PHE A 70 -1.07 -2.95 -16.40
C PHE A 70 -0.45 -4.21 -17.00
N VAL A 71 -0.71 -4.48 -18.29
CA VAL A 71 -0.18 -5.67 -18.98
C VAL A 71 1.34 -5.60 -19.13
N ARG A 72 1.89 -4.40 -19.45
CA ARG A 72 3.34 -4.22 -19.64
C ARG A 72 4.13 -4.16 -18.34
N GLN A 73 3.56 -3.60 -17.28
CA GLN A 73 4.26 -3.34 -16.01
C GLN A 73 3.43 -3.83 -14.82
N LYS A 74 3.19 -5.14 -14.73
CA LYS A 74 2.33 -5.77 -13.69
C LYS A 74 2.68 -5.37 -12.25
N GLY A 75 3.98 -5.31 -11.91
CA GLY A 75 4.49 -4.92 -10.59
C GLY A 75 5.04 -3.48 -10.52
N GLY A 76 4.79 -2.65 -11.55
CA GLY A 76 5.32 -1.29 -11.62
C GLY A 76 4.49 -0.25 -10.85
N SER A 77 5.11 0.90 -10.59
CA SER A 77 4.47 2.05 -9.93
C SER A 77 3.78 3.02 -10.90
N LEU A 78 3.88 2.78 -12.22
CA LEU A 78 3.37 3.71 -13.23
C LEU A 78 1.84 3.76 -13.24
N LEU A 79 1.17 2.60 -13.14
CA LEU A 79 -0.29 2.50 -13.20
C LEU A 79 -0.95 3.43 -12.17
N LYS A 80 -0.53 3.38 -10.91
CA LYS A 80 -1.13 4.22 -9.84
C LYS A 80 -0.97 5.72 -10.10
N ARG A 81 0.11 6.15 -10.77
CA ARG A 81 0.33 7.57 -11.11
C ARG A 81 -0.57 8.02 -12.23
N VAL A 82 -0.67 7.20 -13.27
CA VAL A 82 -1.49 7.51 -14.45
C VAL A 82 -2.96 7.56 -14.06
N VAL A 83 -3.46 6.58 -13.30
CA VAL A 83 -4.86 6.57 -12.86
C VAL A 83 -5.22 7.79 -12.00
N ILE A 84 -4.33 8.24 -11.09
CA ILE A 84 -4.56 9.48 -10.33
C ILE A 84 -4.77 10.67 -11.27
N PHE A 85 -3.95 10.76 -12.31
CA PHE A 85 -4.02 11.83 -13.28
C PHE A 85 -5.30 11.73 -14.13
N ASP A 86 -5.60 10.55 -14.67
CA ASP A 86 -6.77 10.28 -15.50
C ASP A 86 -8.08 10.60 -14.77
N VAL A 87 -8.24 10.08 -13.56
CA VAL A 87 -9.44 10.35 -12.74
C VAL A 87 -9.52 11.82 -12.34
N GLY A 88 -8.37 12.46 -12.07
CA GLY A 88 -8.32 13.90 -11.78
C GLY A 88 -8.79 14.76 -12.96
N ILE A 89 -8.35 14.45 -14.19
CA ILE A 89 -8.80 15.15 -15.40
C ILE A 89 -10.29 14.95 -15.63
N GLU A 90 -10.76 13.71 -15.58
CA GLU A 90 -12.18 13.42 -15.80
C GLU A 90 -13.06 14.06 -14.73
N PHE A 91 -12.62 14.05 -13.47
CA PHE A 91 -13.27 14.78 -12.40
C PHE A 91 -13.39 16.28 -12.70
N LEU A 92 -12.31 16.90 -13.20
CA LEU A 92 -12.31 18.31 -13.54
C LEU A 92 -13.29 18.59 -14.69
N LEU A 93 -13.23 17.81 -15.77
CA LEU A 93 -14.07 18.02 -16.96
C LEU A 93 -15.56 17.82 -16.66
N LEU A 94 -15.91 16.66 -16.09
CA LEU A 94 -17.31 16.37 -15.71
C LEU A 94 -17.79 17.26 -14.57
N GLY A 95 -16.93 17.55 -13.61
CA GLY A 95 -17.24 18.41 -12.49
C GLY A 95 -17.59 19.85 -12.88
N MET A 96 -16.93 20.38 -13.91
CA MET A 96 -17.24 21.72 -14.45
C MET A 96 -18.51 21.79 -15.30
N GLN A 97 -18.95 20.66 -15.83
CA GLN A 97 -20.06 20.56 -16.79
C GLN A 97 -21.36 20.07 -16.15
N THR A 98 -21.24 19.33 -15.06
CA THR A 98 -22.38 18.66 -14.44
C THR A 98 -22.39 18.88 -12.91
N ASN A 99 -23.58 18.75 -12.32
CA ASN A 99 -23.70 18.75 -10.84
C ASN A 99 -23.67 17.32 -10.28
N ALA A 100 -22.85 16.44 -10.87
CA ALA A 100 -22.73 15.04 -10.45
C ALA A 100 -21.97 14.93 -9.13
N GLU A 101 -22.66 14.50 -8.08
CA GLU A 101 -22.09 14.39 -6.73
C GLU A 101 -21.24 13.13 -6.56
N PHE A 102 -21.59 12.08 -7.26
CA PHE A 102 -20.83 10.80 -7.18
C PHE A 102 -19.36 10.93 -7.61
N LEU A 103 -19.02 11.98 -8.37
CA LEU A 103 -17.64 12.27 -8.77
C LEU A 103 -16.71 12.48 -7.55
N TYR A 104 -17.23 13.02 -6.45
CA TYR A 104 -16.45 13.20 -5.22
C TYR A 104 -16.04 11.87 -4.60
N TYR A 105 -16.94 10.89 -4.66
CA TYR A 105 -16.67 9.54 -4.16
C TYR A 105 -15.62 8.82 -5.01
N ALA A 106 -15.56 9.10 -6.32
CA ALA A 106 -14.51 8.56 -7.18
C ALA A 106 -13.11 9.02 -6.75
N LEU A 107 -12.92 10.31 -6.43
CA LEU A 107 -11.65 10.81 -5.90
C LEU A 107 -11.26 10.12 -4.59
N ILE A 108 -12.21 10.01 -3.66
CA ILE A 108 -11.97 9.38 -2.35
C ILE A 108 -11.64 7.89 -2.52
N THR A 109 -12.32 7.18 -3.41
CA THR A 109 -12.07 5.78 -3.72
C THR A 109 -10.65 5.57 -4.23
N ILE A 110 -10.19 6.40 -5.18
CA ILE A 110 -8.82 6.30 -5.70
C ILE A 110 -7.79 6.59 -4.61
N LEU A 111 -8.02 7.58 -3.75
CA LEU A 111 -7.13 7.87 -2.62
C LEU A 111 -7.09 6.71 -1.62
N ALA A 112 -8.23 6.11 -1.28
CA ALA A 112 -8.28 4.97 -0.37
C ALA A 112 -7.50 3.76 -0.94
N LEU A 113 -7.60 3.50 -2.24
CA LEU A 113 -6.86 2.45 -2.92
C LEU A 113 -5.35 2.70 -3.00
N LEU A 114 -4.88 3.93 -2.78
CA LEU A 114 -3.45 4.24 -2.74
C LEU A 114 -2.79 3.87 -1.40
N ILE A 115 -3.56 3.78 -0.31
CA ILE A 115 -3.02 3.54 1.04
C ILE A 115 -2.15 2.27 1.08
N PRO A 116 -2.58 1.10 0.56
CA PRO A 116 -1.81 -0.14 0.63
C PRO A 116 -0.51 -0.17 -0.20
N TYR A 117 -0.28 0.83 -1.07
CA TYR A 117 1.02 0.94 -1.76
C TYR A 117 2.14 1.45 -0.85
N TYR A 118 1.81 2.00 0.32
CA TYR A 118 2.76 2.54 1.32
C TYR A 118 3.72 3.60 0.77
N ASP A 119 3.36 4.30 -0.32
CA ASP A 119 4.13 5.39 -0.91
C ASP A 119 3.65 6.73 -0.35
N ARG A 120 4.22 7.14 0.79
CA ARG A 120 3.84 8.35 1.53
C ARG A 120 3.91 9.62 0.68
N LYS A 121 4.96 9.76 -0.14
CA LYS A 121 5.17 10.96 -0.96
C LYS A 121 4.10 11.09 -2.04
N GLN A 122 3.86 10.00 -2.76
CA GLN A 122 2.84 9.99 -3.80
C GLN A 122 1.44 10.16 -3.24
N PHE A 123 1.12 9.50 -2.11
CA PHE A 123 -0.16 9.62 -1.44
C PHE A 123 -0.43 11.05 -0.99
N LYS A 124 0.55 11.71 -0.32
CA LYS A 124 0.43 13.12 0.09
C LYS A 124 0.18 14.05 -1.10
N ASN A 125 0.92 13.86 -2.20
CA ASN A 125 0.76 14.66 -3.40
C ASN A 125 -0.61 14.44 -4.04
N ALA A 126 -1.10 13.20 -4.12
CA ALA A 126 -2.43 12.88 -4.65
C ALA A 126 -3.55 13.53 -3.81
N CYS A 127 -3.47 13.44 -2.47
CA CYS A 127 -4.43 14.11 -1.59
C CYS A 127 -4.44 15.63 -1.79
N ALA A 128 -3.27 16.27 -1.85
CA ALA A 128 -3.16 17.69 -2.09
C ALA A 128 -3.73 18.08 -3.47
N SER A 129 -3.37 17.35 -4.53
CA SER A 129 -3.87 17.58 -5.89
C SER A 129 -5.39 17.45 -5.97
N TYR A 130 -5.97 16.41 -5.38
CA TYR A 130 -7.42 16.20 -5.40
C TYR A 130 -8.18 17.24 -4.55
N THR A 131 -7.59 17.68 -3.46
CA THR A 131 -8.18 18.79 -2.66
C THR A 131 -8.19 20.09 -3.48
N ILE A 132 -7.11 20.40 -4.20
CA ILE A 132 -7.04 21.57 -5.08
C ILE A 132 -8.05 21.44 -6.23
N LEU A 133 -8.10 20.28 -6.91
CA LEU A 133 -9.07 20.04 -7.99
C LEU A 133 -10.51 20.19 -7.52
N TYR A 134 -10.82 19.63 -6.35
CA TYR A 134 -12.14 19.78 -5.75
C TYR A 134 -12.49 21.25 -5.50
N THR A 135 -11.57 22.01 -4.91
CA THR A 135 -11.75 23.45 -4.66
C THR A 135 -11.99 24.21 -5.96
N ILE A 136 -11.23 23.92 -7.02
CA ILE A 136 -11.40 24.55 -8.34
C ILE A 136 -12.78 24.23 -8.92
N VAL A 137 -13.23 22.98 -8.87
CA VAL A 137 -14.54 22.59 -9.39
C VAL A 137 -15.67 23.27 -8.63
N VAL A 138 -15.60 23.32 -7.29
CA VAL A 138 -16.60 24.05 -6.48
C VAL A 138 -16.63 25.54 -6.83
N ALA A 139 -15.47 26.19 -6.93
CA ALA A 139 -15.38 27.59 -7.31
C ALA A 139 -16.01 27.86 -8.69
N ILE A 140 -15.66 27.03 -9.71
CA ILE A 140 -16.24 27.17 -11.06
C ILE A 140 -17.75 26.97 -11.07
N ARG A 141 -18.28 26.01 -10.29
CA ARG A 141 -19.73 25.79 -10.17
C ARG A 141 -20.45 26.99 -9.56
N ILE A 142 -19.84 27.61 -8.55
CA ILE A 142 -20.36 28.87 -7.95
C ILE A 142 -20.38 29.97 -9.01
N PHE A 143 -19.28 30.19 -9.73
CA PHE A 143 -19.20 31.21 -10.80
C PHE A 143 -20.20 30.99 -11.93
N LYS A 144 -20.44 29.74 -12.33
CA LYS A 144 -21.40 29.38 -13.37
C LYS A 144 -22.87 29.42 -12.91
N GLY A 145 -23.14 29.64 -11.62
CA GLY A 145 -24.49 29.56 -11.07
C GLY A 145 -25.11 28.14 -11.07
N ILE A 146 -24.25 27.11 -11.27
CA ILE A 146 -24.68 25.70 -11.25
C ILE A 146 -24.79 25.22 -9.80
N PHE A 147 -24.06 25.85 -8.87
CA PHE A 147 -24.06 25.53 -7.46
C PHE A 147 -25.31 26.11 -6.82
N GLN A 148 -26.25 25.25 -6.43
CA GLN A 148 -27.39 25.65 -5.61
C GLN A 148 -26.88 25.88 -4.20
N ALA A 149 -26.83 27.14 -3.78
CA ALA A 149 -26.35 27.55 -2.45
C ALA A 149 -27.44 27.34 -1.39
N ASP A 150 -27.73 26.06 -1.10
CA ASP A 150 -28.58 25.65 0.01
C ASP A 150 -27.74 25.09 1.18
N VAL A 151 -28.39 24.83 2.31
CA VAL A 151 -27.75 24.28 3.51
C VAL A 151 -27.13 22.90 3.22
N ASP A 152 -27.81 22.08 2.41
CA ASP A 152 -27.34 20.74 2.07
C ASP A 152 -26.07 20.78 1.23
N ALA A 153 -25.99 21.71 0.27
CA ALA A 153 -24.78 21.91 -0.53
C ALA A 153 -23.59 22.36 0.32
N PHE A 154 -23.83 23.28 1.28
CA PHE A 154 -22.79 23.72 2.21
C PHE A 154 -22.29 22.57 3.09
N CYS A 155 -23.20 21.82 3.71
CA CYS A 155 -22.84 20.64 4.51
C CYS A 155 -22.08 19.61 3.69
N ARG A 156 -22.47 19.36 2.44
CA ARG A 156 -21.82 18.43 1.51
C ARG A 156 -20.38 18.84 1.21
N VAL A 157 -20.14 20.12 0.93
CA VAL A 157 -18.78 20.64 0.72
C VAL A 157 -17.90 20.37 1.94
N ILE A 158 -18.42 20.66 3.14
CA ILE A 158 -17.69 20.39 4.40
C ILE A 158 -17.42 18.89 4.54
N CYS A 159 -18.42 18.03 4.29
CA CYS A 159 -18.25 16.57 4.37
C CYS A 159 -17.17 16.05 3.42
N VAL A 160 -17.07 16.56 2.19
CA VAL A 160 -16.02 16.13 1.25
C VAL A 160 -14.64 16.54 1.74
N TYR A 161 -14.44 17.78 2.24
CA TYR A 161 -13.17 18.17 2.84
C TYR A 161 -12.81 17.34 4.06
N LEU A 162 -13.80 17.05 4.91
CA LEU A 162 -13.60 16.18 6.08
C LEU A 162 -13.17 14.75 5.64
N LEU A 163 -13.81 14.16 4.64
CA LEU A 163 -13.45 12.85 4.11
C LEU A 163 -12.04 12.85 3.52
N LEU A 164 -11.67 13.86 2.73
CA LEU A 164 -10.31 14.01 2.19
C LEU A 164 -9.28 14.11 3.32
N PHE A 165 -9.58 14.89 4.37
CA PHE A 165 -8.72 15.00 5.55
C PHE A 165 -8.59 13.67 6.30
N ILE A 166 -9.71 12.97 6.54
CA ILE A 166 -9.72 11.66 7.22
C ILE A 166 -8.91 10.65 6.44
N VAL A 167 -9.11 10.53 5.13
CA VAL A 167 -8.37 9.61 4.26
C VAL A 167 -6.87 9.92 4.31
N TYR A 168 -6.50 11.21 4.24
CA TYR A 168 -5.12 11.65 4.38
C TYR A 168 -4.50 11.23 5.73
N ARG A 169 -5.23 11.44 6.83
CA ARG A 169 -4.77 11.07 8.18
C ARG A 169 -4.63 9.57 8.33
N ILE A 170 -5.63 8.80 7.91
CA ILE A 170 -5.59 7.33 7.96
C ILE A 170 -4.43 6.79 7.14
N GLY A 171 -4.26 7.22 5.89
CA GLY A 171 -3.17 6.74 5.04
C GLY A 171 -1.79 7.07 5.60
N THR A 172 -1.62 8.23 6.23
CA THR A 172 -0.37 8.62 6.89
C THR A 172 -0.09 7.77 8.13
N LEU A 173 -1.11 7.54 8.98
CA LEU A 173 -0.99 6.71 10.19
C LEU A 173 -0.73 5.25 9.85
N THR A 174 -1.43 4.70 8.85
CA THR A 174 -1.22 3.32 8.39
C THR A 174 0.22 3.08 7.97
N LYS A 175 0.83 4.06 7.27
CA LYS A 175 2.24 3.98 6.90
C LYS A 175 3.16 4.03 8.12
N LEU A 176 2.91 4.92 9.07
CA LEU A 176 3.70 5.00 10.31
C LEU A 176 3.61 3.69 11.10
N PHE A 177 2.41 3.15 11.30
CA PHE A 177 2.24 1.86 11.99
C PHE A 177 2.95 0.71 11.28
N SER A 178 2.91 0.69 9.94
CA SER A 178 3.65 -0.31 9.16
C SER A 178 5.16 -0.18 9.35
N ASP A 179 5.70 1.04 9.35
CA ASP A 179 7.13 1.29 9.54
C ASP A 179 7.58 0.91 10.95
N ASP A 180 6.80 1.25 11.98
CA ASP A 180 7.07 0.89 13.37
C ASP A 180 7.02 -0.64 13.58
N ALA A 181 6.03 -1.31 12.98
CA ALA A 181 5.92 -2.76 13.07
C ALA A 181 7.11 -3.46 12.39
N LEU A 182 7.52 -3.00 11.21
CA LEU A 182 8.69 -3.53 10.50
C LEU A 182 9.99 -3.26 11.28
N GLY A 183 10.14 -2.07 11.85
CA GLY A 183 11.29 -1.71 12.71
C GLY A 183 11.36 -2.60 13.96
N SER A 184 10.24 -2.84 14.61
CA SER A 184 10.13 -3.74 15.76
C SER A 184 10.55 -5.19 15.41
N VAL A 185 10.08 -5.72 14.28
CA VAL A 185 10.45 -7.07 13.80
C VAL A 185 11.94 -7.14 13.47
N ALA A 186 12.50 -6.12 12.83
CA ALA A 186 13.94 -6.06 12.53
C ALA A 186 14.78 -6.06 13.81
N ALA A 187 14.43 -5.22 14.80
CA ALA A 187 15.13 -5.18 16.10
C ALA A 187 15.01 -6.50 16.86
N GLN A 188 13.85 -7.19 16.78
CA GLN A 188 13.68 -8.51 17.39
C GLN A 188 14.54 -9.57 16.71
N SER A 189 14.64 -9.52 15.37
CA SER A 189 15.49 -10.44 14.59
C SER A 189 16.96 -10.25 14.93
N GLU A 190 17.42 -9.01 15.08
CA GLU A 190 18.80 -8.70 15.50
C GLU A 190 19.10 -9.23 16.90
N LYS A 191 18.17 -9.05 17.86
CA LYS A 191 18.32 -9.63 19.22
C LYS A 191 18.34 -11.16 19.17
N GLN A 192 17.52 -11.80 18.35
CA GLN A 192 17.55 -13.24 18.19
C GLN A 192 18.89 -13.72 17.61
N GLN A 193 19.44 -13.03 16.64
CA GLN A 193 20.74 -13.38 16.06
C GLN A 193 21.85 -13.25 17.11
N ALA A 194 21.90 -12.16 17.89
CA ALA A 194 22.85 -11.98 18.97
C ALA A 194 22.73 -13.07 20.05
N MET A 195 21.48 -13.51 20.35
CA MET A 195 21.25 -14.61 21.28
C MET A 195 21.76 -15.93 20.69
N PHE A 196 21.53 -16.20 19.41
CA PHE A 196 22.06 -17.39 18.73
C PHE A 196 23.58 -17.44 18.73
N ASP A 197 24.24 -16.32 18.44
CA ASP A 197 25.69 -16.20 18.49
C ASP A 197 26.23 -16.46 19.90
N GLY A 198 25.57 -15.94 20.93
CA GLY A 198 25.87 -16.23 22.33
C GLY A 198 25.70 -17.72 22.70
N ILE A 199 24.64 -18.37 22.22
CA ILE A 199 24.43 -19.81 22.44
C ILE A 199 25.54 -20.64 21.76
N VAL A 200 25.95 -20.28 20.56
CA VAL A 200 27.05 -20.96 19.86
C VAL A 200 28.36 -20.83 20.63
N ASP A 201 28.66 -19.65 21.18
CA ASP A 201 29.88 -19.45 21.96
C ASP A 201 29.86 -20.20 23.29
N ILE A 202 28.72 -20.20 24.00
CA ILE A 202 28.53 -21.03 25.21
C ILE A 202 28.71 -22.52 24.87
N SER A 203 28.14 -22.98 23.75
CA SER A 203 28.28 -24.38 23.31
C SER A 203 29.75 -24.76 23.06
N LYS A 204 30.54 -23.87 22.46
CA LYS A 204 31.99 -24.10 22.25
C LYS A 204 32.72 -24.20 23.59
N ILE A 205 32.40 -23.33 24.56
CA ILE A 205 32.98 -23.37 25.91
C ILE A 205 32.66 -24.69 26.60
N ILE A 206 31.37 -25.10 26.60
CA ILE A 206 30.93 -26.37 27.18
C ILE A 206 31.66 -27.55 26.54
N HIS A 207 31.79 -27.56 25.22
CA HIS A 207 32.51 -28.63 24.50
C HIS A 207 33.99 -28.69 24.91
N SER A 208 34.65 -27.56 25.00
CA SER A 208 36.04 -27.44 25.46
C SER A 208 36.22 -27.92 26.92
N GLU A 209 35.33 -27.52 27.83
CA GLU A 209 35.41 -27.94 29.24
C GLU A 209 35.05 -29.43 29.41
N THR A 210 34.13 -29.95 28.62
CA THR A 210 33.82 -31.39 28.58
C THR A 210 35.03 -32.24 28.13
N ALA A 211 35.74 -31.76 27.10
CA ALA A 211 36.96 -32.45 26.61
C ALA A 211 38.05 -32.45 27.69
N LYS A 212 38.27 -31.32 28.42
CA LYS A 212 39.20 -31.25 29.54
C LYS A 212 38.79 -32.21 30.68
N SER A 213 37.53 -32.21 31.04
CA SER A 213 36.99 -33.13 32.06
C SER A 213 37.20 -34.61 31.69
N SER A 214 36.99 -34.97 30.44
CA SER A 214 37.27 -36.33 29.94
C SER A 214 38.74 -36.68 30.07
N SER A 215 39.66 -35.80 29.69
CA SER A 215 41.12 -35.99 29.87
C SER A 215 41.52 -36.17 31.34
N LEU A 216 40.94 -35.40 32.25
CA LEU A 216 41.19 -35.53 33.71
C LEU A 216 40.67 -36.85 34.25
N VAL A 217 39.54 -37.35 33.79
CA VAL A 217 39.01 -38.68 34.14
C VAL A 217 39.94 -39.79 33.65
N ASP A 218 40.48 -39.72 32.45
CA ASP A 218 41.41 -40.70 31.92
C ASP A 218 42.73 -40.71 32.74
N GLU A 219 43.21 -39.54 33.14
CA GLU A 219 44.39 -39.39 34.02
C GLU A 219 44.16 -40.02 35.38
N LEU A 220 42.99 -39.75 36.00
CA LEU A 220 42.57 -40.35 37.28
C LEU A 220 42.46 -41.87 37.19
N VAL A 221 41.94 -42.44 36.11
CA VAL A 221 41.89 -43.89 35.88
C VAL A 221 43.30 -44.47 35.79
N ASN A 222 44.21 -43.84 35.10
CA ASN A 222 45.61 -44.27 34.98
C ASN A 222 46.32 -44.23 36.36
N VAL A 223 46.16 -43.16 37.12
CA VAL A 223 46.72 -43.03 38.50
C VAL A 223 46.16 -44.13 39.40
N THR A 224 44.86 -44.39 39.36
CA THR A 224 44.17 -45.41 40.16
C THR A 224 44.68 -46.80 39.82
N GLN A 225 44.90 -47.12 38.57
CA GLN A 225 45.47 -48.39 38.08
C GLN A 225 46.94 -48.55 38.59
N THR A 226 47.73 -47.49 38.54
CA THR A 226 49.09 -47.47 39.03
C THR A 226 49.14 -47.74 40.54
N VAL A 227 48.30 -47.07 41.31
CA VAL A 227 48.20 -47.30 42.78
C VAL A 227 47.74 -48.71 43.07
N ALA A 228 46.73 -49.25 42.40
CA ALA A 228 46.28 -50.63 42.57
C ALA A 228 47.37 -51.66 42.21
N GLY A 229 48.15 -51.40 41.20
CA GLY A 229 49.35 -52.22 40.84
C GLY A 229 50.41 -52.20 41.90
N ASN A 230 50.72 -51.03 42.47
CA ASN A 230 51.72 -50.92 43.53
C ASN A 230 51.25 -51.55 44.84
N MET A 231 49.99 -51.48 45.20
CA MET A 231 49.40 -52.17 46.38
C MET A 231 49.42 -53.71 46.28
N LYS A 232 49.44 -54.25 45.06
CA LYS A 232 49.49 -55.70 44.83
C LYS A 232 50.93 -56.25 44.95
N ASN A 233 51.94 -55.37 44.91
CA ASN A 233 53.33 -55.73 45.03
C ASN A 233 53.94 -55.52 46.42
N ILE A 234 53.12 -55.14 47.40
CA ILE A 234 53.39 -55.11 48.85
C ILE A 234 52.75 -56.36 49.51
#